data_695c1f40b4982cb52c095462129a881d
#
_entry.id   695c1f40b4982cb52c095462129a881d
#
_cell.length_a   1.000
_cell.length_b   1.000
_cell.length_c   1.000
_cell.angle_alpha   90.00
_cell.angle_beta   90.00
_cell.angle_gamma   90.00
#
_symmetry.space_group_name_H-M   'P 1'
#
loop_
_entity.id
_entity.type
_entity.pdbx_description
1 polymer ?
#
loop_
_entity_poly.entity_id
_entity_poly.type
_entity_poly.pdbx_seq_one_letter_code
_entity_poly.pdbx_strand_id
1 'polypeptide(L)'
;LSLHDALPIWDFPVEMDITEIDGFDNLHHAEDILKRAQEDVARLYGVPESFYSINGSSGAILAAVSAAVDKGGQILVARNCHKAVYHAIYLRELSVTYIYPHEDPKLGINGGISPGRVEMYLAENPEIQAVLITSPTYDGIVSDVARIAEIAHHYGVPLIVDEAHGAHFRFSDYFPVS
;
A
#
# COMPACT_ATOMS: atom_id res chain seq x y z
N LEU A 1 31.31 6.33 19.74
CA LEU A 1 30.87 5.08 19.15
C LEU A 1 31.66 4.84 17.89
N SER A 2 32.55 3.84 17.90
CA SER A 2 33.30 3.42 16.72
C SER A 2 32.32 2.76 15.75
N LEU A 3 32.47 3.00 14.45
CA LEU A 3 31.71 2.30 13.39
C LEU A 3 31.89 0.78 13.47
N HIS A 4 32.96 0.30 14.13
CA HIS A 4 33.20 -1.11 14.39
C HIS A 4 32.27 -1.74 15.43
N ASP A 5 31.61 -0.94 16.28
CA ASP A 5 30.69 -1.42 17.31
C ASP A 5 29.23 -1.42 16.83
N ALA A 6 28.94 -0.88 15.64
CA ALA A 6 27.57 -0.64 15.19
C ALA A 6 26.97 -1.77 14.35
N LEU A 7 27.78 -2.57 13.65
CA LEU A 7 27.32 -3.71 12.84
C LEU A 7 28.48 -4.71 12.69
N PRO A 8 28.24 -6.02 12.88
CA PRO A 8 29.19 -7.06 12.48
C PRO A 8 29.27 -7.11 10.95
N ILE A 9 29.99 -6.16 10.35
CA ILE A 9 30.20 -6.07 8.90
C ILE A 9 30.81 -7.37 8.36
N TRP A 10 31.47 -8.10 9.24
CA TRP A 10 32.15 -9.36 8.93
C TRP A 10 31.20 -10.55 8.67
N ASP A 11 29.95 -10.48 9.15
CA ASP A 11 28.93 -11.51 8.92
C ASP A 11 27.98 -11.14 7.75
N PHE A 12 28.21 -10.01 7.09
CA PHE A 12 27.47 -9.64 5.89
C PHE A 12 27.98 -10.48 4.72
N PRO A 13 27.10 -11.13 3.94
CA PRO A 13 27.50 -11.91 2.78
C PRO A 13 27.89 -10.99 1.61
N VAL A 14 28.91 -10.16 1.81
CA VAL A 14 29.40 -9.19 0.81
C VAL A 14 29.78 -9.90 -0.50
N GLU A 15 30.18 -11.17 -0.41
CA GLU A 15 30.50 -12.02 -1.56
C GLU A 15 29.24 -12.36 -2.40
N MET A 16 28.04 -12.15 -1.85
CA MET A 16 26.76 -12.33 -2.54
C MET A 16 26.19 -11.03 -3.09
N ASP A 17 26.85 -9.90 -2.77
CA ASP A 17 26.44 -8.60 -3.32
C ASP A 17 26.88 -8.51 -4.79
N ILE A 18 25.90 -8.36 -5.67
CA ILE A 18 26.07 -8.26 -7.11
C ILE A 18 25.44 -6.96 -7.60
N THR A 19 26.12 -6.33 -8.55
CA THR A 19 25.61 -5.16 -9.25
C THR A 19 24.82 -5.57 -10.50
N GLU A 20 24.31 -4.59 -11.25
CA GLU A 20 23.61 -4.80 -12.52
C GLU A 20 24.60 -5.28 -13.59
N ILE A 21 24.86 -6.59 -13.58
CA ILE A 21 25.67 -7.28 -14.58
C ILE A 21 24.82 -8.22 -15.42
N ASP A 22 25.32 -8.62 -16.58
CA ASP A 22 24.62 -9.52 -17.49
C ASP A 22 24.11 -10.77 -16.78
N GLY A 23 22.79 -11.02 -16.87
CA GLY A 23 22.11 -12.15 -16.25
C GLY A 23 21.55 -11.91 -14.86
N PHE A 24 21.78 -10.72 -14.23
CA PHE A 24 21.24 -10.38 -12.91
C PHE A 24 20.19 -9.27 -12.89
N ASP A 25 20.02 -8.57 -14.03
CA ASP A 25 18.98 -7.56 -14.23
C ASP A 25 19.15 -6.30 -13.34
N ASN A 26 18.28 -5.31 -13.54
CA ASN A 26 18.23 -4.06 -12.79
C ASN A 26 16.80 -3.79 -12.32
N LEU A 27 16.59 -3.65 -11.01
CA LEU A 27 15.24 -3.49 -10.44
C LEU A 27 14.51 -2.24 -10.98
N HIS A 28 15.24 -1.16 -11.26
CA HIS A 28 14.66 0.08 -11.77
C HIS A 28 14.48 0.09 -13.29
N HIS A 29 15.03 -0.90 -13.97
CA HIS A 29 14.93 -1.09 -15.42
C HIS A 29 14.92 -2.58 -15.74
N ALA A 30 13.92 -3.28 -15.20
CA ALA A 30 13.82 -4.72 -15.28
C ALA A 30 13.54 -5.20 -16.71
N GLU A 31 14.42 -6.04 -17.26
CA GLU A 31 14.32 -6.57 -18.63
C GLU A 31 14.41 -8.09 -18.69
N ASP A 32 14.92 -8.77 -17.66
CA ASP A 32 15.20 -10.20 -17.62
C ASP A 32 14.58 -10.91 -16.40
N ILE A 33 15.40 -11.37 -15.44
CA ILE A 33 14.93 -12.22 -14.33
C ILE A 33 13.97 -11.51 -13.41
N LEU A 34 14.21 -10.24 -13.09
CA LEU A 34 13.31 -9.45 -12.24
C LEU A 34 12.01 -9.16 -12.95
N LYS A 35 12.04 -8.83 -14.25
CA LYS A 35 10.85 -8.65 -15.06
C LYS A 35 9.98 -9.91 -15.07
N ARG A 36 10.59 -11.07 -15.37
CA ARG A 36 9.87 -12.34 -15.36
C ARG A 36 9.25 -12.66 -14.01
N ALA A 37 10.01 -12.42 -12.92
CA ALA A 37 9.50 -12.62 -11.57
C ALA A 37 8.32 -11.69 -11.24
N GLN A 38 8.36 -10.43 -11.66
CA GLN A 38 7.22 -9.50 -11.54
C GLN A 38 6.01 -9.97 -12.35
N GLU A 39 6.21 -10.40 -13.59
CA GLU A 39 5.15 -10.95 -14.44
C GLU A 39 4.53 -12.23 -13.84
N ASP A 40 5.34 -13.10 -13.22
CA ASP A 40 4.87 -14.29 -12.52
C ASP A 40 3.99 -13.94 -11.31
N VAL A 41 4.40 -12.96 -10.51
CA VAL A 41 3.60 -12.45 -9.40
C VAL A 41 2.31 -11.81 -9.91
N ALA A 42 2.37 -11.00 -10.95
CA ALA A 42 1.17 -10.39 -11.54
C ALA A 42 0.15 -11.47 -12.00
N ARG A 43 0.62 -12.54 -12.65
CA ARG A 43 -0.24 -13.67 -13.03
C ARG A 43 -0.83 -14.39 -11.82
N LEU A 44 -0.02 -14.60 -10.77
CA LEU A 44 -0.44 -15.28 -9.55
C LEU A 44 -1.54 -14.51 -8.82
N TYR A 45 -1.40 -13.19 -8.75
CA TYR A 45 -2.41 -12.31 -8.13
C TYR A 45 -3.55 -11.93 -9.08
N GLY A 46 -3.44 -12.23 -10.39
CA GLY A 46 -4.46 -11.88 -11.37
C GLY A 46 -4.59 -10.36 -11.59
N VAL A 47 -3.47 -9.65 -11.49
CA VAL A 47 -3.38 -8.21 -11.69
C VAL A 47 -2.63 -7.87 -12.99
N PRO A 48 -2.84 -6.70 -13.59
CA PRO A 48 -2.14 -6.29 -14.80
C PRO A 48 -0.62 -6.25 -14.66
N GLU A 49 -0.12 -5.73 -13.54
CA GLU A 49 1.30 -5.54 -13.27
C GLU A 49 1.61 -5.72 -11.79
N SER A 50 2.85 -6.09 -11.48
CA SER A 50 3.39 -6.09 -10.12
C SER A 50 4.79 -5.51 -10.09
N PHE A 51 5.16 -4.89 -8.97
CA PHE A 51 6.45 -4.25 -8.79
C PHE A 51 7.06 -4.63 -7.45
N TYR A 52 8.35 -4.93 -7.44
CA TYR A 52 9.08 -5.15 -6.20
C TYR A 52 9.52 -3.83 -5.57
N SER A 53 9.36 -3.72 -4.26
CA SER A 53 9.84 -2.59 -3.47
C SER A 53 10.89 -3.05 -2.47
N ILE A 54 12.10 -2.48 -2.55
CA ILE A 54 13.20 -2.79 -1.62
C ILE A 54 12.96 -2.25 -0.21
N ASN A 55 12.07 -1.27 -0.06
CA ASN A 55 11.71 -0.66 1.22
C ASN A 55 10.39 -1.22 1.79
N GLY A 56 9.99 -2.41 1.34
CA GLY A 56 8.75 -3.07 1.78
C GLY A 56 7.50 -2.26 1.46
N SER A 57 6.39 -2.57 2.14
CA SER A 57 5.11 -1.87 1.96
C SER A 57 5.19 -0.37 2.26
N SER A 58 6.08 0.07 3.14
CA SER A 58 6.28 1.50 3.38
C SER A 58 6.74 2.25 2.13
N GLY A 59 7.71 1.70 1.39
CA GLY A 59 8.16 2.25 0.11
C GLY A 59 7.07 2.19 -0.96
N ALA A 60 6.34 1.08 -1.02
CA ALA A 60 5.22 0.90 -1.95
C ALA A 60 4.10 1.93 -1.71
N ILE A 61 3.73 2.19 -0.45
CA ILE A 61 2.76 3.23 -0.09
C ILE A 61 3.22 4.62 -0.54
N LEU A 62 4.48 4.97 -0.28
CA LEU A 62 5.04 6.26 -0.74
C LEU A 62 4.95 6.40 -2.25
N ALA A 63 5.30 5.35 -2.99
CA ALA A 63 5.23 5.33 -4.45
C ALA A 63 3.78 5.44 -4.95
N ALA A 64 2.87 4.62 -4.41
CA ALA A 64 1.46 4.60 -4.80
C ALA A 64 0.77 5.97 -4.57
N VAL A 65 0.96 6.57 -3.38
CA VAL A 65 0.41 7.90 -3.08
C VAL A 65 1.02 8.96 -3.99
N SER A 66 2.34 8.88 -4.26
CA SER A 66 3.01 9.85 -5.14
C SER A 66 2.56 9.76 -6.60
N ALA A 67 2.17 8.56 -7.05
CA ALA A 67 1.65 8.34 -8.40
C ALA A 67 0.16 8.75 -8.53
N ALA A 68 -0.62 8.58 -7.45
CA ALA A 68 -2.07 8.79 -7.49
C ALA A 68 -2.51 10.23 -7.16
N VAL A 69 -1.66 11.01 -6.48
CA VAL A 69 -2.03 12.35 -5.98
C VAL A 69 -0.97 13.37 -6.36
N ASP A 70 -1.38 14.46 -6.96
CA ASP A 70 -0.50 15.58 -7.30
C ASP A 70 0.11 16.21 -6.04
N LYS A 71 1.29 16.83 -6.19
CA LYS A 71 1.86 17.61 -5.08
C LYS A 71 0.90 18.72 -4.66
N GLY A 72 0.57 18.78 -3.38
CA GLY A 72 -0.41 19.74 -2.83
C GLY A 72 -1.88 19.34 -3.06
N GLY A 73 -2.12 18.19 -3.72
CA GLY A 73 -3.48 17.66 -3.95
C GLY A 73 -4.16 17.14 -2.67
N GLN A 74 -5.37 16.65 -2.81
CA GLN A 74 -6.18 16.17 -1.69
C GLN A 74 -6.37 14.65 -1.74
N ILE A 75 -6.27 14.02 -0.57
CA ILE A 75 -6.46 12.56 -0.41
C ILE A 75 -7.44 12.25 0.74
N LEU A 76 -8.29 11.24 0.55
CA LEU A 76 -9.13 10.65 1.60
C LEU A 76 -8.40 9.45 2.22
N VAL A 77 -8.14 9.49 3.52
CA VAL A 77 -7.30 8.51 4.21
C VAL A 77 -8.01 7.91 5.42
N ALA A 78 -7.99 6.58 5.53
CA ALA A 78 -8.41 5.90 6.76
C ALA A 78 -7.51 6.29 7.92
N ARG A 79 -8.08 6.77 9.03
CA ARG A 79 -7.32 7.33 10.16
C ARG A 79 -6.45 6.29 10.88
N ASN A 80 -6.76 5.03 10.76
CA ASN A 80 -6.02 3.88 11.30
C ASN A 80 -4.92 3.34 10.35
N CYS A 81 -4.51 4.12 9.35
CA CYS A 81 -3.46 3.72 8.41
C CYS A 81 -2.06 3.70 9.06
N HIS A 82 -1.14 3.01 8.38
CA HIS A 82 0.26 2.94 8.80
C HIS A 82 0.95 4.31 8.69
N LYS A 83 1.97 4.56 9.53
CA LYS A 83 2.75 5.82 9.55
C LYS A 83 3.35 6.21 8.19
N ALA A 84 3.63 5.27 7.31
CA ALA A 84 4.12 5.54 5.95
C ALA A 84 3.17 6.45 5.15
N VAL A 85 1.86 6.35 5.38
CA VAL A 85 0.85 7.21 4.74
C VAL A 85 1.02 8.67 5.18
N TYR A 86 1.25 8.90 6.47
CA TYR A 86 1.52 10.27 6.98
C TYR A 86 2.82 10.83 6.44
N HIS A 87 3.84 9.99 6.23
CA HIS A 87 5.07 10.41 5.57
C HIS A 87 4.82 10.80 4.11
N ALA A 88 4.01 10.04 3.38
CA ALA A 88 3.63 10.39 2.01
C ALA A 88 2.88 11.74 1.95
N ILE A 89 1.90 11.94 2.84
CA ILE A 89 1.16 13.20 2.98
C ILE A 89 2.12 14.36 3.20
N TYR A 90 3.05 14.22 4.15
CA TYR A 90 4.02 15.25 4.47
C TYR A 90 4.96 15.57 3.30
N LEU A 91 5.55 14.52 2.70
CA LEU A 91 6.52 14.67 1.59
C LEU A 91 5.88 15.27 0.33
N ARG A 92 4.60 14.97 0.09
CA ARG A 92 3.85 15.48 -1.06
C ARG A 92 3.07 16.76 -0.76
N GLU A 93 3.15 17.27 0.49
CA GLU A 93 2.45 18.48 0.94
C GLU A 93 0.92 18.37 0.73
N LEU A 94 0.33 17.17 0.94
CA LEU A 94 -1.07 16.90 0.61
C LEU A 94 -2.03 17.50 1.63
N SER A 95 -3.16 17.99 1.14
CA SER A 95 -4.36 18.18 1.95
C SER A 95 -5.01 16.83 2.24
N VAL A 96 -5.42 16.60 3.49
CA VAL A 96 -5.97 15.29 3.89
C VAL A 96 -7.35 15.42 4.51
N THR A 97 -8.27 14.59 4.05
CA THR A 97 -9.54 14.33 4.70
C THR A 97 -9.46 12.96 5.36
N TYR A 98 -9.77 12.87 6.66
CA TYR A 98 -9.72 11.62 7.39
C TYR A 98 -11.09 10.95 7.48
N ILE A 99 -11.13 9.66 7.14
CA ILE A 99 -12.27 8.80 7.44
C ILE A 99 -11.93 7.91 8.64
N TYR A 100 -12.78 7.93 9.65
CA TYR A 100 -12.58 7.15 10.87
C TYR A 100 -13.26 5.78 10.74
N PRO A 101 -12.59 4.68 11.07
CA PRO A 101 -13.22 3.37 11.14
C PRO A 101 -14.32 3.38 12.21
N HIS A 102 -15.23 2.42 12.13
CA HIS A 102 -16.13 2.11 13.23
C HIS A 102 -15.32 1.52 14.39
N GLU A 103 -15.58 1.94 15.61
CA GLU A 103 -14.97 1.35 16.79
C GLU A 103 -15.91 0.28 17.39
N ASP A 104 -15.39 -0.92 17.66
CA ASP A 104 -16.13 -1.93 18.42
C ASP A 104 -15.98 -1.61 19.92
N PRO A 105 -17.06 -1.18 20.59
CA PRO A 105 -16.95 -0.74 21.98
C PRO A 105 -16.72 -1.89 22.97
N LYS A 106 -16.91 -3.15 22.55
CA LYS A 106 -16.69 -4.32 23.41
C LYS A 106 -15.25 -4.79 23.38
N LEU A 107 -14.64 -4.72 22.19
CA LEU A 107 -13.29 -5.19 21.97
C LEU A 107 -12.26 -4.04 22.03
N GLY A 108 -12.67 -2.80 21.89
CA GLY A 108 -11.80 -1.63 21.88
C GLY A 108 -10.88 -1.60 20.66
N ILE A 109 -11.31 -2.19 19.54
CA ILE A 109 -10.55 -2.24 18.29
C ILE A 109 -11.25 -1.45 17.18
N ASN A 110 -10.47 -1.01 16.19
CA ASN A 110 -11.01 -0.38 15.00
C ASN A 110 -11.65 -1.43 14.08
N GLY A 111 -12.89 -1.17 13.68
CA GLY A 111 -13.60 -1.93 12.64
C GLY A 111 -13.18 -1.54 11.23
N GLY A 112 -13.94 -2.00 10.23
CA GLY A 112 -13.74 -1.67 8.83
C GLY A 112 -14.17 -0.25 8.48
N ILE A 113 -13.76 0.19 7.30
CA ILE A 113 -14.21 1.46 6.71
C ILE A 113 -15.56 1.25 6.03
N SER A 114 -16.52 2.11 6.32
CA SER A 114 -17.86 2.05 5.73
C SER A 114 -17.84 2.57 4.28
N PRO A 115 -18.30 1.76 3.29
CA PRO A 115 -18.45 2.22 1.90
C PRO A 115 -19.32 3.46 1.76
N GLY A 116 -20.46 3.51 2.47
CA GLY A 116 -21.37 4.68 2.42
C GLY A 116 -20.73 5.97 2.95
N ARG A 117 -19.79 5.87 3.90
CA ARG A 117 -19.04 7.04 4.35
C ARG A 117 -18.00 7.48 3.32
N VAL A 118 -17.37 6.54 2.60
CA VAL A 118 -16.47 6.88 1.49
C VAL A 118 -17.24 7.65 0.42
N GLU A 119 -18.42 7.14 0.02
CA GLU A 119 -19.29 7.80 -0.95
C GLU A 119 -19.67 9.22 -0.53
N MET A 120 -20.07 9.40 0.73
CA MET A 120 -20.41 10.71 1.28
C MET A 120 -19.24 11.69 1.19
N TYR A 121 -18.02 11.26 1.61
CA TYR A 121 -16.85 12.13 1.55
C TYR A 121 -16.45 12.50 0.13
N LEU A 122 -16.55 11.57 -0.82
CA LEU A 122 -16.25 11.83 -2.24
C LEU A 122 -17.29 12.76 -2.89
N ALA A 123 -18.56 12.61 -2.54
CA ALA A 123 -19.63 13.50 -3.01
C ALA A 123 -19.47 14.95 -2.51
N GLU A 124 -19.03 15.11 -1.25
CA GLU A 124 -18.85 16.40 -0.62
C GLU A 124 -17.53 17.09 -0.98
N ASN A 125 -16.53 16.34 -1.46
CA ASN A 125 -15.18 16.84 -1.73
C ASN A 125 -14.67 16.40 -3.10
N PRO A 126 -15.09 17.05 -4.18
CA PRO A 126 -14.71 16.68 -5.54
C PRO A 126 -13.22 16.86 -5.86
N GLU A 127 -12.46 17.53 -4.99
CA GLU A 127 -11.02 17.73 -5.13
C GLU A 127 -10.18 16.51 -4.67
N ILE A 128 -10.81 15.51 -4.06
CA ILE A 128 -10.11 14.28 -3.65
C ILE A 128 -9.64 13.53 -4.89
N GLN A 129 -8.33 13.24 -4.94
CA GLN A 129 -7.67 12.58 -6.06
C GLN A 129 -7.44 11.08 -5.84
N ALA A 130 -7.47 10.61 -4.59
CA ALA A 130 -7.36 9.19 -4.26
C ALA A 130 -8.00 8.87 -2.91
N VAL A 131 -8.38 7.60 -2.73
CA VAL A 131 -8.80 7.04 -1.43
C VAL A 131 -7.72 6.06 -0.98
N LEU A 132 -7.33 6.10 0.30
CA LEU A 132 -6.40 5.13 0.90
C LEU A 132 -7.01 4.50 2.15
N ILE A 133 -7.04 3.17 2.17
CA ILE A 133 -7.48 2.37 3.33
C ILE A 133 -6.47 1.29 3.67
N THR A 134 -6.53 0.78 4.90
CA THR A 134 -5.79 -0.41 5.34
C THR A 134 -6.78 -1.55 5.53
N SER A 135 -6.61 -2.65 4.79
CA SER A 135 -7.46 -3.83 4.87
C SER A 135 -6.67 -5.07 4.44
N PRO A 136 -6.51 -6.07 5.30
CA PRO A 136 -6.96 -6.09 6.70
C PRO A 136 -6.18 -5.13 7.60
N THR A 137 -6.79 -4.76 8.72
CA THR A 137 -6.09 -4.02 9.78
C THR A 137 -5.10 -4.93 10.52
N TYR A 138 -4.28 -4.36 11.41
CA TYR A 138 -3.39 -5.14 12.29
C TYR A 138 -4.17 -6.18 13.14
N ASP A 139 -5.39 -5.85 13.54
CA ASP A 139 -6.28 -6.73 14.31
C ASP A 139 -7.04 -7.75 13.44
N GLY A 140 -6.78 -7.78 12.13
CA GLY A 140 -7.40 -8.71 11.18
C GLY A 140 -8.79 -8.30 10.69
N ILE A 141 -9.20 -7.06 10.90
CA ILE A 141 -10.49 -6.56 10.42
C ILE A 141 -10.42 -6.20 8.95
N VAL A 142 -11.35 -6.71 8.16
CA VAL A 142 -11.44 -6.50 6.72
C VAL A 142 -12.56 -5.50 6.40
N SER A 143 -12.30 -4.57 5.49
CA SER A 143 -13.30 -3.69 4.90
C SER A 143 -13.89 -4.32 3.64
N ASP A 144 -15.07 -3.88 3.22
CA ASP A 144 -15.63 -4.24 1.91
C ASP A 144 -14.89 -3.48 0.80
N VAL A 145 -13.69 -4.00 0.47
CA VAL A 145 -12.76 -3.39 -0.48
C VAL A 145 -13.39 -3.28 -1.87
N ALA A 146 -14.10 -4.33 -2.31
CA ALA A 146 -14.74 -4.35 -3.62
C ALA A 146 -15.77 -3.21 -3.75
N ARG A 147 -16.63 -3.05 -2.74
CA ARG A 147 -17.64 -1.98 -2.75
C ARG A 147 -17.02 -0.59 -2.66
N ILE A 148 -15.95 -0.43 -1.87
CA ILE A 148 -15.22 0.85 -1.79
C ILE A 148 -14.55 1.17 -3.12
N ALA A 149 -13.98 0.17 -3.81
CA ALA A 149 -13.38 0.34 -5.13
C ALA A 149 -14.42 0.78 -6.17
N GLU A 150 -15.59 0.13 -6.23
CA GLU A 150 -16.68 0.55 -7.12
C GLU A 150 -17.06 2.02 -6.91
N ILE A 151 -17.20 2.43 -5.65
CA ILE A 151 -17.52 3.82 -5.29
C ILE A 151 -16.41 4.76 -5.74
N ALA A 152 -15.16 4.50 -5.37
CA ALA A 152 -14.03 5.35 -5.74
C ALA A 152 -13.93 5.51 -7.26
N HIS A 153 -14.05 4.41 -8.00
CA HIS A 153 -14.02 4.44 -9.47
C HIS A 153 -15.22 5.18 -10.08
N HIS A 154 -16.40 5.10 -9.46
CA HIS A 154 -17.56 5.89 -9.89
C HIS A 154 -17.28 7.40 -9.82
N TYR A 155 -16.53 7.86 -8.83
CA TYR A 155 -16.08 9.24 -8.71
C TYR A 155 -14.79 9.53 -9.51
N GLY A 156 -14.26 8.57 -10.26
CA GLY A 156 -13.08 8.75 -11.10
C GLY A 156 -11.76 8.81 -10.33
N VAL A 157 -11.72 8.35 -9.09
CA VAL A 157 -10.51 8.34 -8.26
C VAL A 157 -10.02 6.91 -7.97
N PRO A 158 -8.71 6.66 -7.91
CA PRO A 158 -8.17 5.36 -7.56
C PRO A 158 -8.34 5.05 -6.06
N LEU A 159 -8.49 3.75 -5.75
CA LEU A 159 -8.39 3.21 -4.40
C LEU A 159 -6.99 2.61 -4.20
N ILE A 160 -6.30 3.06 -3.16
CA ILE A 160 -5.05 2.47 -2.67
C ILE A 160 -5.39 1.63 -1.44
N VAL A 161 -5.06 0.35 -1.47
CA VAL A 161 -5.29 -0.57 -0.35
C VAL A 161 -3.94 -1.02 0.22
N ASP A 162 -3.69 -0.72 1.49
CA ASP A 162 -2.57 -1.30 2.23
C ASP A 162 -2.97 -2.68 2.72
N GLU A 163 -2.51 -3.72 2.03
CA GLU A 163 -2.73 -5.13 2.34
C GLU A 163 -1.51 -5.80 2.97
N ALA A 164 -0.64 -5.08 3.65
CA ALA A 164 0.57 -5.63 4.25
C ALA A 164 0.30 -6.87 5.14
N HIS A 165 -0.88 -6.97 5.73
CA HIS A 165 -1.33 -8.11 6.53
C HIS A 165 -2.20 -9.11 5.76
N GLY A 166 -2.57 -8.84 4.51
CA GLY A 166 -3.54 -9.60 3.71
C GLY A 166 -2.98 -10.29 2.46
N ALA A 167 -1.69 -10.19 2.19
CA ALA A 167 -1.07 -10.72 0.97
C ALA A 167 -1.36 -12.21 0.69
N HIS A 168 -1.69 -13.00 1.72
CA HIS A 168 -2.00 -14.42 1.62
C HIS A 168 -3.49 -14.70 1.34
N PHE A 169 -4.38 -13.72 1.39
CA PHE A 169 -5.83 -13.92 1.28
C PHE A 169 -6.22 -14.57 -0.06
N ARG A 170 -5.57 -14.17 -1.13
CA ARG A 170 -5.82 -14.69 -2.47
C ARG A 170 -5.64 -16.21 -2.60
N PHE A 171 -4.90 -16.84 -1.70
CA PHE A 171 -4.50 -18.24 -1.84
C PHE A 171 -5.38 -19.23 -1.07
N SER A 172 -6.48 -18.78 -0.49
CA SER A 172 -7.41 -19.66 0.21
C SER A 172 -8.82 -19.09 0.27
N ASP A 173 -9.80 -19.95 0.01
CA ASP A 173 -11.23 -19.62 0.11
C ASP A 173 -11.71 -19.38 1.55
N TYR A 174 -10.84 -19.59 2.54
CA TYR A 174 -11.11 -19.27 3.94
C TYR A 174 -11.04 -17.78 4.25
N PHE A 175 -10.39 -17.01 3.40
CA PHE A 175 -10.22 -15.58 3.58
C PHE A 175 -11.25 -14.79 2.77
N PRO A 176 -11.62 -13.59 3.23
CA PRO A 176 -12.44 -12.69 2.43
C PRO A 176 -11.75 -12.37 1.09
N VAL A 177 -12.54 -12.13 0.05
CA VAL A 177 -12.03 -11.61 -1.21
C VAL A 177 -11.52 -10.19 -0.98
N SER A 178 -10.27 -9.94 -1.31
CA SER A 178 -9.62 -8.62 -1.26
C SER A 178 -9.60 -7.97 -2.63
#